data_f1680fd2135736308bd63e389fb0ee22
#
_entry.id   f1680fd2135736308bd63e389fb0ee22
#
_cell.length_a   1.000
_cell.length_b   1.000
_cell.length_c   1.000
_cell.angle_alpha   90.00
_cell.angle_beta   90.00
_cell.angle_gamma   90.00
#
_symmetry.space_group_name_H-M   'P 1'
#
loop_
_entity.id
_entity.type
_entity.pdbx_description
1 polymer ?
#
loop_
_entity_poly.entity_id
_entity_poly.type
_entity_poly.pdbx_seq_one_letter_code
_entity_poly.pdbx_strand_id
1 'polypeptide(L)'
;MPSGKYLIAVCDVLGFTNLVSATPLDEIYKRYMALLTQLEPTPLFRIKSATQERDIILDRVVFSDTILCWAPAGEAVEILPVVIGQIMAGAVGSMPLRAGLAFGECVIDPANEIYIGQPIIDAYRTEQAQEWMGGAFHPSCWTMDGLLEKLCKGYERSAVKYAVPVKTGATRLEYALNWPAQAAPAFSVDLLTAAETSAAPPAKVKWRNARRFYDTVVAR
;
A
#
# COMPACT_ATOMS: atom_id res chain seq x y z
N MET A 1 16.03 21.58 -9.30
CA MET A 1 15.91 20.13 -9.05
C MET A 1 14.52 19.86 -8.50
N PRO A 2 13.82 18.83 -8.94
CA PRO A 2 12.50 18.48 -8.42
C PRO A 2 12.61 17.77 -7.05
N SER A 3 13.28 18.45 -6.09
CA SER A 3 13.36 17.96 -4.71
C SER A 3 12.20 18.49 -3.89
N GLY A 4 11.66 17.65 -3.02
CA GLY A 4 10.54 18.01 -2.15
C GLY A 4 10.31 16.95 -1.07
N LYS A 5 9.37 17.22 -0.18
CA LYS A 5 8.92 16.22 0.79
C LYS A 5 7.75 15.43 0.21
N TYR A 6 7.83 14.13 0.32
CA TYR A 6 6.84 13.20 -0.23
C TYR A 6 6.48 12.11 0.79
N LEU A 7 5.25 11.65 0.74
CA LEU A 7 4.89 10.33 1.23
C LEU A 7 5.11 9.34 0.09
N ILE A 8 5.91 8.33 0.36
CA ILE A 8 6.28 7.27 -0.57
C ILE A 8 5.59 5.98 -0.16
N ALA A 9 5.04 5.23 -1.10
CA ALA A 9 4.60 3.86 -0.92
C ALA A 9 5.37 2.95 -1.87
N VAL A 10 5.99 1.90 -1.34
CA VAL A 10 6.54 0.78 -2.11
C VAL A 10 5.65 -0.41 -1.88
N CYS A 11 5.09 -0.94 -2.96
CA CYS A 11 4.22 -2.13 -2.95
C CYS A 11 4.90 -3.27 -3.70
N ASP A 12 4.74 -4.49 -3.21
CA ASP A 12 5.27 -5.72 -3.78
C ASP A 12 4.15 -6.74 -3.95
N VAL A 13 4.12 -7.45 -5.08
CA VAL A 13 3.13 -8.50 -5.34
C VAL A 13 3.58 -9.80 -4.69
N LEU A 14 2.87 -10.21 -3.66
CA LEU A 14 3.21 -11.43 -2.90
C LEU A 14 3.11 -12.69 -3.77
N GLY A 15 4.23 -13.42 -3.83
CA GLY A 15 4.30 -14.68 -4.56
C GLY A 15 4.39 -14.52 -6.07
N PHE A 16 4.79 -13.36 -6.58
CA PHE A 16 4.89 -13.06 -8.01
C PHE A 16 5.76 -14.08 -8.77
N THR A 17 6.89 -14.48 -8.23
CA THR A 17 7.75 -15.52 -8.83
C THR A 17 6.98 -16.82 -9.09
N ASN A 18 6.19 -17.28 -8.10
CA ASN A 18 5.38 -18.48 -8.25
C ASN A 18 4.24 -18.27 -9.26
N LEU A 19 3.64 -17.08 -9.26
CA LEU A 19 2.60 -16.71 -10.22
C LEU A 19 3.14 -16.77 -11.64
N VAL A 20 4.31 -16.18 -11.90
CA VAL A 20 4.97 -16.19 -13.21
C VAL A 20 5.34 -17.60 -13.66
N SER A 21 5.73 -18.47 -12.73
CA SER A 21 6.10 -19.85 -13.04
C SER A 21 4.89 -20.77 -13.32
N ALA A 22 3.70 -20.44 -12.80
CA ALA A 22 2.53 -21.30 -12.82
C ALA A 22 1.40 -20.80 -13.74
N THR A 23 1.48 -19.58 -14.27
CA THR A 23 0.39 -18.94 -15.00
C THR A 23 0.89 -18.44 -16.36
N PRO A 24 0.11 -18.58 -17.45
CA PRO A 24 0.44 -18.02 -18.75
C PRO A 24 0.66 -16.50 -18.69
N LEU A 25 1.64 -15.99 -19.44
CA LEU A 25 2.03 -14.57 -19.38
C LEU A 25 0.90 -13.61 -19.76
N ASP A 26 0.05 -13.98 -20.70
CA ASP A 26 -1.12 -13.17 -21.10
C ASP A 26 -2.15 -13.02 -19.97
N GLU A 27 -2.32 -14.05 -19.16
CA GLU A 27 -3.18 -13.98 -17.98
C GLU A 27 -2.56 -13.16 -16.87
N ILE A 28 -1.24 -13.30 -16.62
CA ILE A 28 -0.51 -12.44 -15.69
C ILE A 28 -0.62 -10.98 -16.10
N TYR A 29 -0.39 -10.70 -17.39
CA TYR A 29 -0.52 -9.34 -17.93
C TYR A 29 -1.91 -8.75 -17.70
N LYS A 30 -2.98 -9.52 -17.96
CA LYS A 30 -4.36 -9.07 -17.73
C LYS A 30 -4.61 -8.75 -16.25
N ARG A 31 -4.17 -9.62 -15.33
CA ARG A 31 -4.30 -9.40 -13.87
C ARG A 31 -3.52 -8.17 -13.44
N TYR A 32 -2.31 -8.01 -13.96
CA TYR A 32 -1.45 -6.87 -13.64
C TYR A 32 -2.04 -5.55 -14.15
N MET A 33 -2.55 -5.54 -15.38
CA MET A 33 -3.25 -4.38 -15.92
C MET A 33 -4.50 -4.03 -15.10
N ALA A 34 -5.27 -5.02 -14.67
CA ALA A 34 -6.43 -4.80 -13.80
C ALA A 34 -6.02 -4.20 -12.43
N LEU A 35 -4.87 -4.59 -11.87
CA LEU A 35 -4.30 -4.00 -10.68
C LEU A 35 -3.89 -2.54 -10.92
N LEU A 36 -3.17 -2.27 -12.02
CA LEU A 36 -2.68 -0.92 -12.35
C LEU A 36 -3.80 0.05 -12.70
N THR A 37 -4.88 -0.44 -13.31
CA THR A 37 -6.06 0.39 -13.63
C THR A 37 -6.72 0.94 -12.37
N GLN A 38 -6.63 0.25 -11.24
CA GLN A 38 -7.10 0.76 -9.93
C GLN A 38 -6.23 1.92 -9.40
N LEU A 39 -5.01 2.08 -9.92
CA LEU A 39 -4.10 3.19 -9.62
C LEU A 39 -4.27 4.38 -10.58
N GLU A 40 -5.10 4.25 -11.62
CA GLU A 40 -5.38 5.34 -12.52
C GLU A 40 -6.30 6.37 -11.86
N PRO A 41 -6.14 7.65 -12.21
CA PRO A 41 -6.96 8.69 -11.64
C PRO A 41 -8.42 8.42 -12.00
N THR A 42 -9.18 7.97 -11.03
CA THR A 42 -10.63 7.90 -11.16
C THR A 42 -11.24 9.23 -10.72
N PRO A 43 -12.39 9.65 -11.31
CA PRO A 43 -13.11 10.86 -10.88
C PRO A 43 -13.50 10.89 -9.40
N LEU A 44 -13.33 9.78 -8.67
CA LEU A 44 -13.61 9.65 -7.24
C LEU A 44 -12.69 10.51 -6.35
N PHE A 45 -11.53 10.94 -6.88
CA PHE A 45 -10.58 11.76 -6.13
C PHE A 45 -10.52 13.21 -6.62
N ARG A 46 -11.67 13.80 -6.91
CA ARG A 46 -11.79 15.24 -7.13
C ARG A 46 -11.81 15.96 -5.79
N ILE A 47 -10.72 16.60 -5.42
CA ILE A 47 -10.75 17.55 -4.32
C ILE A 47 -11.37 18.86 -4.85
N LYS A 48 -12.55 19.19 -4.37
CA LYS A 48 -13.11 20.52 -4.49
C LYS A 48 -12.52 21.39 -3.38
N SER A 49 -11.47 22.12 -3.70
CA SER A 49 -11.05 23.27 -2.90
C SER A 49 -11.98 24.44 -3.23
N ALA A 50 -12.11 25.41 -2.30
CA ALA A 50 -12.95 26.60 -2.50
C ALA A 50 -12.56 27.44 -3.71
N THR A 51 -11.40 27.19 -4.33
CA THR A 51 -10.82 27.97 -5.42
C THR A 51 -10.39 27.17 -6.66
N GLN A 52 -10.25 25.85 -6.57
CA GLN A 52 -9.85 25.01 -7.72
C GLN A 52 -10.35 23.56 -7.58
N GLU A 53 -10.88 23.04 -8.68
CA GLU A 53 -11.12 21.64 -8.88
C GLU A 53 -9.84 21.02 -9.47
N ARG A 54 -9.19 20.09 -8.74
CA ARG A 54 -8.00 19.38 -9.24
C ARG A 54 -8.26 17.89 -9.14
N ASP A 55 -8.01 17.20 -10.25
CA ASP A 55 -7.89 15.76 -10.23
C ASP A 55 -6.55 15.40 -9.56
N ILE A 56 -6.59 14.60 -8.51
CA ILE A 56 -5.37 14.09 -7.90
C ILE A 56 -4.94 12.88 -8.71
N ILE A 57 -3.87 13.07 -9.46
CA ILE A 57 -3.18 11.99 -10.17
C ILE A 57 -2.20 11.36 -9.19
N LEU A 58 -2.39 10.09 -8.92
CA LEU A 58 -1.40 9.33 -8.19
C LEU A 58 -0.30 8.90 -9.15
N ASP A 59 0.84 9.57 -9.03
CA ASP A 59 2.00 9.23 -9.83
C ASP A 59 2.62 7.91 -9.36
N ARG A 60 3.03 7.09 -10.32
CA ARG A 60 3.66 5.79 -10.05
C ARG A 60 4.72 5.43 -11.07
N VAL A 61 5.62 4.58 -10.66
CA VAL A 61 6.49 3.79 -11.53
C VAL A 61 6.39 2.32 -11.17
N VAL A 62 6.49 1.48 -12.18
CA VAL A 62 6.33 0.03 -12.05
C VAL A 62 7.57 -0.66 -12.59
N PHE A 63 8.12 -1.55 -11.78
CA PHE A 63 9.23 -2.40 -12.20
C PHE A 63 9.01 -3.82 -11.68
N SER A 64 8.77 -4.77 -12.60
CA SER A 64 8.45 -6.15 -12.27
C SER A 64 7.23 -6.24 -11.33
N ASP A 65 7.38 -6.80 -10.15
CA ASP A 65 6.39 -6.93 -9.09
C ASP A 65 6.35 -5.74 -8.11
N THR A 66 7.25 -4.78 -8.28
CA THR A 66 7.35 -3.59 -7.43
C THR A 66 6.63 -2.40 -8.06
N ILE A 67 5.78 -1.75 -7.27
CA ILE A 67 5.11 -0.50 -7.62
C ILE A 67 5.55 0.57 -6.64
N LEU A 68 6.18 1.63 -7.14
CA LEU A 68 6.52 2.82 -6.38
C LEU A 68 5.47 3.90 -6.66
N CYS A 69 4.79 4.37 -5.63
CA CYS A 69 3.85 5.48 -5.69
C CYS A 69 4.30 6.61 -4.77
N TRP A 70 3.92 7.85 -5.11
CA TRP A 70 4.26 9.00 -4.26
C TRP A 70 3.16 10.06 -4.28
N ALA A 71 3.09 10.81 -3.17
CA ALA A 71 2.29 12.01 -3.05
C ALA A 71 3.13 13.12 -2.43
N PRO A 72 3.14 14.34 -3.01
CA PRO A 72 3.84 15.47 -2.41
C PRO A 72 3.23 15.84 -1.06
N ALA A 73 4.06 16.33 -0.14
CA ALA A 73 3.60 16.87 1.14
C ALA A 73 2.62 18.03 0.87
N GLY A 74 1.42 17.96 1.44
CA GLY A 74 0.36 18.95 1.22
C GLY A 74 -1.02 18.37 1.44
N GLU A 75 -2.04 18.96 0.81
CA GLU A 75 -3.45 18.59 1.00
C GLU A 75 -3.79 17.16 0.54
N ALA A 76 -3.01 16.61 -0.38
CA ALA A 76 -3.27 15.30 -0.98
C ALA A 76 -2.50 14.13 -0.34
N VAL A 77 -1.59 14.40 0.61
CA VAL A 77 -0.71 13.36 1.17
C VAL A 77 -1.46 12.20 1.83
N GLU A 78 -2.64 12.47 2.40
CA GLU A 78 -3.47 11.47 3.06
C GLU A 78 -4.26 10.57 2.09
N ILE A 79 -4.32 10.93 0.81
CA ILE A 79 -5.02 10.14 -0.21
C ILE A 79 -4.21 8.91 -0.61
N LEU A 80 -2.88 9.01 -0.65
CA LEU A 80 -2.03 7.88 -1.02
C LEU A 80 -2.29 6.61 -0.20
N PRO A 81 -2.35 6.66 1.14
CA PRO A 81 -2.68 5.47 1.94
C PRO A 81 -4.08 4.93 1.67
N VAL A 82 -5.07 5.80 1.41
CA VAL A 82 -6.45 5.38 1.07
C VAL A 82 -6.44 4.57 -0.21
N VAL A 83 -5.82 5.10 -1.28
CA VAL A 83 -5.74 4.42 -2.58
C VAL A 83 -5.00 3.10 -2.47
N ILE A 84 -3.83 3.08 -1.80
CA ILE A 84 -3.10 1.83 -1.60
C ILE A 84 -3.95 0.80 -0.82
N GLY A 85 -4.70 1.25 0.20
CA GLY A 85 -5.62 0.39 0.95
C GLY A 85 -6.74 -0.21 0.08
N GLN A 86 -7.35 0.59 -0.80
CA GLN A 86 -8.38 0.14 -1.74
C GLN A 86 -7.85 -0.91 -2.72
N ILE A 87 -6.67 -0.65 -3.30
CA ILE A 87 -6.02 -1.58 -4.22
C ILE A 87 -5.67 -2.89 -3.52
N MET A 88 -5.13 -2.81 -2.30
CA MET A 88 -4.82 -4.00 -1.50
C MET A 88 -6.07 -4.84 -1.25
N ALA A 89 -7.17 -4.20 -0.87
CA ALA A 89 -8.44 -4.89 -0.65
C ALA A 89 -8.98 -5.55 -1.93
N GLY A 90 -8.93 -4.84 -3.06
CA GLY A 90 -9.37 -5.35 -4.36
C GLY A 90 -8.48 -6.47 -4.93
N ALA A 91 -7.20 -6.48 -4.58
CA ALA A 91 -6.21 -7.42 -5.11
C ALA A 91 -6.09 -8.74 -4.34
N VAL A 92 -6.76 -8.90 -3.19
CA VAL A 92 -6.65 -10.07 -2.30
C VAL A 92 -6.81 -11.40 -3.04
N GLY A 93 -7.78 -11.51 -3.93
CA GLY A 93 -8.07 -12.75 -4.67
C GLY A 93 -7.28 -12.94 -5.96
N SER A 94 -6.44 -11.98 -6.37
CA SER A 94 -5.77 -12.00 -7.68
C SER A 94 -4.26 -11.78 -7.57
N MET A 95 -3.84 -10.61 -7.11
CA MET A 95 -2.45 -10.18 -6.99
C MET A 95 -2.23 -9.50 -5.64
N PRO A 96 -2.21 -10.27 -4.54
CA PRO A 96 -2.13 -9.71 -3.19
C PRO A 96 -0.86 -8.89 -2.99
N LEU A 97 -1.01 -7.74 -2.35
CA LEU A 97 0.07 -6.78 -2.15
C LEU A 97 0.58 -6.75 -0.71
N ARG A 98 1.85 -6.40 -0.58
CA ARG A 98 2.46 -5.93 0.64
C ARG A 98 3.00 -4.53 0.40
N ALA A 99 2.79 -3.60 1.35
CA ALA A 99 3.17 -2.21 1.18
C ALA A 99 3.95 -1.65 2.38
N GLY A 100 4.97 -0.85 2.09
CA GLY A 100 5.66 -0.02 3.06
C GLY A 100 5.49 1.44 2.72
N LEU A 101 5.17 2.29 3.72
CA LEU A 101 5.01 3.73 3.53
C LEU A 101 6.03 4.49 4.40
N ALA A 102 6.67 5.51 3.80
CA ALA A 102 7.63 6.38 4.50
C ALA A 102 7.55 7.81 4.00
N PHE A 103 7.90 8.78 4.84
CA PHE A 103 7.81 10.20 4.53
C PHE A 103 9.17 10.88 4.65
N GLY A 104 9.46 11.86 3.79
CA GLY A 104 10.62 12.70 3.86
C GLY A 104 11.03 13.32 2.54
N GLU A 105 12.25 13.82 2.50
CA GLU A 105 12.80 14.53 1.33
C GLU A 105 13.30 13.57 0.26
N CYS A 106 12.82 13.76 -0.98
CA CYS A 106 13.21 12.99 -2.16
C CYS A 106 13.43 13.90 -3.37
N VAL A 107 14.18 13.38 -4.33
CA VAL A 107 14.17 13.84 -5.73
C VAL A 107 13.27 12.88 -6.49
N ILE A 108 12.21 13.42 -7.08
CA ILE A 108 11.25 12.68 -7.94
C ILE A 108 11.26 13.38 -9.29
N ASP A 109 11.86 12.75 -10.29
CA ASP A 109 11.97 13.25 -11.65
C ASP A 109 11.54 12.18 -12.66
N PRO A 110 10.22 12.02 -12.87
CA PRO A 110 9.69 10.99 -13.77
C PRO A 110 10.13 11.15 -15.23
N ALA A 111 10.42 12.38 -15.66
CA ALA A 111 10.83 12.63 -17.04
C ALA A 111 12.22 12.04 -17.35
N ASN A 112 13.08 11.96 -16.35
CA ASN A 112 14.41 11.36 -16.44
C ASN A 112 14.49 10.00 -15.73
N GLU A 113 13.36 9.45 -15.25
CA GLU A 113 13.28 8.18 -14.51
C GLU A 113 14.18 8.14 -13.26
N ILE A 114 14.35 9.30 -12.58
CA ILE A 114 15.19 9.45 -11.39
C ILE A 114 14.34 9.52 -10.13
N TYR A 115 14.57 8.57 -9.23
CA TYR A 115 13.86 8.44 -7.95
C TYR A 115 14.89 8.20 -6.85
N ILE A 116 15.21 9.24 -6.04
CA ILE A 116 16.29 9.20 -5.04
C ILE A 116 15.82 9.83 -3.73
N GLY A 117 16.02 9.13 -2.63
CA GLY A 117 15.77 9.67 -1.29
C GLY A 117 15.64 8.60 -0.22
N GLN A 118 15.91 9.01 1.02
CA GLN A 118 15.81 8.10 2.16
C GLN A 118 14.41 7.49 2.33
N PRO A 119 13.28 8.22 2.09
CA PRO A 119 11.94 7.65 2.19
C PRO A 119 11.68 6.46 1.26
N ILE A 120 12.32 6.43 0.08
CA ILE A 120 12.19 5.29 -0.85
C ILE A 120 12.84 4.05 -0.24
N ILE A 121 14.04 4.21 0.34
CA ILE A 121 14.77 3.13 1.02
C ILE A 121 13.98 2.65 2.25
N ASP A 122 13.44 3.58 3.03
CA ASP A 122 12.69 3.28 4.25
C ASP A 122 11.36 2.58 3.95
N ALA A 123 10.66 3.02 2.90
CA ALA A 123 9.42 2.38 2.44
C ALA A 123 9.71 0.94 1.95
N TYR A 124 10.76 0.76 1.14
CA TYR A 124 11.20 -0.56 0.68
C TYR A 124 11.57 -1.48 1.86
N ARG A 125 12.38 -1.01 2.81
CA ARG A 125 12.77 -1.79 4.00
C ARG A 125 11.56 -2.12 4.87
N THR A 126 10.61 -1.19 5.00
CA THR A 126 9.36 -1.40 5.73
C THR A 126 8.52 -2.46 5.05
N GLU A 127 8.41 -2.43 3.73
CA GLU A 127 7.74 -3.47 2.95
C GLU A 127 8.42 -4.83 3.19
N GLN A 128 9.73 -4.93 3.00
CA GLN A 128 10.49 -6.19 3.12
C GLN A 128 10.48 -6.80 4.53
N ALA A 129 10.36 -5.97 5.56
CA ALA A 129 10.35 -6.41 6.96
C ALA A 129 9.10 -7.22 7.33
N GLN A 130 7.99 -7.01 6.65
CA GLN A 130 6.68 -7.54 7.02
C GLN A 130 6.51 -9.02 6.65
N GLU A 131 5.73 -9.74 7.48
CA GLU A 131 5.41 -11.15 7.27
C GLU A 131 3.88 -11.36 7.20
N TRP A 132 3.24 -10.62 6.30
CA TRP A 132 1.82 -10.71 6.01
C TRP A 132 1.47 -10.18 4.62
N MET A 133 0.22 -10.34 4.19
CA MET A 133 -0.43 -9.50 3.19
C MET A 133 -1.00 -8.31 3.95
N GLY A 134 -0.46 -7.11 3.69
CA GLY A 134 -0.83 -5.90 4.42
C GLY A 134 0.15 -4.76 4.16
N GLY A 135 -0.09 -3.62 4.79
CA GLY A 135 0.77 -2.45 4.68
C GLY A 135 1.16 -1.90 6.06
N ALA A 136 2.31 -1.25 6.13
CA ALA A 136 2.81 -0.63 7.35
C ALA A 136 3.46 0.72 7.09
N PHE A 137 3.42 1.57 8.11
CA PHE A 137 4.05 2.89 8.09
C PHE A 137 5.40 2.85 8.78
N HIS A 138 6.42 3.39 8.12
CA HIS A 138 7.71 3.69 8.74
C HIS A 138 7.56 4.85 9.73
N PRO A 139 8.33 4.88 10.83
CA PRO A 139 8.27 5.97 11.82
C PRO A 139 8.48 7.37 11.25
N SER A 140 9.18 7.52 10.11
CA SER A 140 9.35 8.81 9.43
C SER A 140 8.02 9.47 9.02
N CYS A 141 6.94 8.70 8.85
CA CYS A 141 5.62 9.25 8.54
C CYS A 141 5.11 10.20 9.64
N TRP A 142 5.60 10.05 10.87
CA TRP A 142 5.19 10.87 12.03
C TRP A 142 6.01 12.15 12.19
N THR A 143 6.99 12.36 11.33
CA THR A 143 7.77 13.62 11.31
C THR A 143 7.03 14.77 10.60
N MET A 144 5.97 14.46 9.85
CA MET A 144 5.05 15.46 9.32
C MET A 144 3.97 15.77 10.34
N ASP A 145 3.91 17.03 10.78
CA ASP A 145 2.94 17.50 11.78
C ASP A 145 1.50 17.18 11.37
N GLY A 146 0.77 16.56 12.29
CA GLY A 146 -0.65 16.22 12.11
C GLY A 146 -0.94 15.04 11.16
N LEU A 147 0.05 14.49 10.45
CA LEU A 147 -0.20 13.39 9.50
C LEU A 147 -0.78 12.15 10.20
N LEU A 148 -0.16 11.72 11.32
CA LEU A 148 -0.67 10.58 12.09
C LEU A 148 -2.11 10.76 12.53
N GLU A 149 -2.46 11.95 13.02
CA GLU A 149 -3.82 12.25 13.47
C GLU A 149 -4.82 12.17 12.29
N LYS A 150 -4.48 12.76 11.16
CA LYS A 150 -5.28 12.71 9.95
C LYS A 150 -5.52 11.27 9.46
N LEU A 151 -4.45 10.47 9.41
CA LEU A 151 -4.54 9.08 8.94
C LEU A 151 -5.31 8.17 9.92
N CYS A 152 -5.21 8.41 11.23
CA CYS A 152 -5.87 7.57 12.24
C CYS A 152 -7.30 8.01 12.56
N LYS A 153 -7.60 9.33 12.51
CA LYS A 153 -8.87 9.91 12.96
C LYS A 153 -9.67 10.57 11.85
N GLY A 154 -9.05 10.81 10.69
CA GLY A 154 -9.70 11.38 9.53
C GLY A 154 -10.84 10.49 9.00
N TYR A 155 -11.63 11.02 8.07
CA TYR A 155 -12.79 10.35 7.49
C TYR A 155 -12.49 8.92 7.03
N GLU A 156 -11.34 8.71 6.40
CA GLU A 156 -10.99 7.43 5.78
C GLU A 156 -10.27 6.47 6.74
N ARG A 157 -9.81 6.94 7.89
CA ARG A 157 -9.10 6.11 8.90
C ARG A 157 -8.07 5.15 8.30
N SER A 158 -7.25 5.66 7.39
CA SER A 158 -6.32 4.83 6.60
C SER A 158 -5.14 4.24 7.38
N ALA A 159 -4.90 4.69 8.61
CA ALA A 159 -3.92 4.09 9.52
C ALA A 159 -4.57 3.63 10.83
N VAL A 160 -4.06 2.54 11.38
CA VAL A 160 -4.48 2.02 12.69
C VAL A 160 -3.28 1.56 13.50
N LYS A 161 -3.30 1.81 14.81
CA LYS A 161 -2.29 1.28 15.72
C LYS A 161 -2.42 -0.24 15.82
N TYR A 162 -1.40 -0.95 15.36
CA TYR A 162 -1.36 -2.41 15.32
C TYR A 162 0.10 -2.87 15.30
N ALA A 163 0.42 -3.89 16.12
CA ALA A 163 1.73 -4.52 16.09
C ALA A 163 1.87 -5.36 14.81
N VAL A 164 2.46 -4.77 13.78
CA VAL A 164 2.59 -5.40 12.47
C VAL A 164 3.47 -6.65 12.58
N PRO A 165 3.03 -7.80 12.01
CA PRO A 165 3.86 -8.98 11.95
C PRO A 165 5.10 -8.73 11.10
N VAL A 166 6.28 -8.89 11.70
CA VAL A 166 7.57 -8.69 11.04
C VAL A 166 8.43 -9.95 11.13
N LYS A 167 9.35 -10.09 10.17
CA LYS A 167 10.35 -11.15 10.16
C LYS A 167 11.26 -11.04 11.37
N THR A 168 11.81 -12.16 11.82
CA THR A 168 12.75 -12.20 12.95
C THR A 168 13.93 -11.25 12.71
N GLY A 169 14.22 -10.42 13.72
CA GLY A 169 15.31 -9.43 13.66
C GLY A 169 14.96 -8.11 12.95
N ALA A 170 13.75 -7.98 12.39
CA ALA A 170 13.32 -6.72 11.78
C ALA A 170 12.84 -5.71 12.84
N THR A 171 12.90 -4.44 12.47
CA THR A 171 12.41 -3.33 13.31
C THR A 171 10.91 -3.46 13.55
N ARG A 172 10.49 -3.23 14.79
CA ARG A 172 9.07 -3.22 15.16
C ARG A 172 8.34 -2.08 14.44
N LEU A 173 7.20 -2.41 13.84
CA LEU A 173 6.29 -1.46 13.20
C LEU A 173 4.99 -1.40 14.01
N GLU A 174 4.54 -0.18 14.35
CA GLU A 174 3.43 0.04 15.29
C GLU A 174 2.13 0.50 14.63
N TYR A 175 2.19 0.88 13.35
CA TYR A 175 1.02 1.33 12.61
C TYR A 175 0.89 0.58 11.30
N ALA A 176 -0.30 0.02 11.11
CA ALA A 176 -0.69 -0.68 9.90
C ALA A 176 -1.52 0.22 8.99
N LEU A 177 -1.41 0.00 7.69
CA LEU A 177 -2.37 0.50 6.72
C LEU A 177 -3.71 -0.20 6.94
N ASN A 178 -4.76 0.56 7.21
CA ASN A 178 -6.09 0.05 7.50
C ASN A 178 -6.85 -0.27 6.21
N TRP A 179 -6.28 -1.16 5.40
CA TRP A 179 -6.88 -1.58 4.14
C TRP A 179 -8.29 -2.21 4.30
N PRO A 180 -8.65 -2.90 5.42
CA PRO A 180 -10.02 -3.39 5.60
C PRO A 180 -11.08 -2.27 5.63
N ALA A 181 -10.74 -1.09 6.17
CA ALA A 181 -11.64 0.06 6.15
C ALA A 181 -11.84 0.64 4.74
N GLN A 182 -10.94 0.34 3.82
CA GLN A 182 -10.99 0.77 2.42
C GLN A 182 -11.62 -0.28 1.49
N ALA A 183 -11.95 -1.46 2.05
CA ALA A 183 -12.55 -2.54 1.28
C ALA A 183 -13.97 -2.15 0.82
N ALA A 184 -14.29 -2.48 -0.44
CA ALA A 184 -15.64 -2.33 -0.94
C ALA A 184 -16.65 -3.16 -0.11
N PRO A 185 -17.92 -2.75 -0.01
CA PRO A 185 -18.94 -3.51 0.73
C PRO A 185 -19.09 -4.97 0.30
N ALA A 186 -18.71 -5.30 -0.93
CA ALA A 186 -18.71 -6.65 -1.47
C ALA A 186 -17.48 -7.51 -1.07
N PHE A 187 -16.52 -6.94 -0.33
CA PHE A 187 -15.36 -7.72 0.12
C PHE A 187 -15.80 -8.81 1.08
N SER A 188 -15.39 -10.06 0.80
CA SER A 188 -15.64 -11.19 1.69
C SER A 188 -14.35 -11.64 2.37
N VAL A 189 -14.42 -11.82 3.69
CA VAL A 189 -13.34 -12.43 4.49
C VAL A 189 -13.02 -13.87 4.05
N ASP A 190 -13.95 -14.53 3.36
CA ASP A 190 -13.73 -15.88 2.81
C ASP A 190 -12.57 -15.92 1.82
N LEU A 191 -12.27 -14.79 1.12
CA LEU A 191 -11.09 -14.68 0.27
C LEU A 191 -9.79 -14.88 1.05
N LEU A 192 -9.68 -14.31 2.26
CA LEU A 192 -8.51 -14.50 3.12
C LEU A 192 -8.42 -15.95 3.64
N THR A 193 -9.56 -16.53 3.98
CA THR A 193 -9.65 -17.93 4.44
C THR A 193 -9.28 -18.90 3.32
N ALA A 194 -9.78 -18.68 2.12
CA ALA A 194 -9.44 -19.49 0.95
C ALA A 194 -7.95 -19.39 0.60
N ALA A 195 -7.40 -18.17 0.62
CA ALA A 195 -5.99 -17.93 0.37
C ALA A 195 -5.09 -18.59 1.44
N GLU A 196 -5.45 -18.51 2.74
CA GLU A 196 -4.74 -19.22 3.81
C GLU A 196 -4.78 -20.73 3.60
N THR A 197 -5.93 -21.27 3.21
CA THR A 197 -6.14 -22.72 3.05
C THR A 197 -5.33 -23.27 1.87
N SER A 198 -5.33 -22.57 0.73
CA SER A 198 -4.65 -22.99 -0.50
C SER A 198 -3.14 -22.70 -0.53
N ALA A 199 -2.66 -21.84 0.37
CA ALA A 199 -1.25 -21.42 0.38
C ALA A 199 -0.31 -22.54 0.80
N ALA A 200 0.88 -22.58 0.17
CA ALA A 200 2.00 -23.42 0.65
C ALA A 200 2.44 -22.97 2.06
N PRO A 201 3.04 -23.89 2.88
CA PRO A 201 3.37 -23.62 4.28
C PRO A 201 4.08 -22.28 4.55
N PRO A 202 5.11 -21.84 3.78
CA PRO A 202 5.77 -20.55 4.03
C PRO A 202 4.85 -19.34 3.81
N ALA A 203 3.91 -19.42 2.86
CA ALA A 203 2.97 -18.34 2.56
C ALA A 203 1.77 -18.35 3.52
N LYS A 204 1.44 -19.50 4.12
CA LYS A 204 0.30 -19.66 5.01
C LYS A 204 0.32 -18.73 6.21
N VAL A 205 1.50 -18.50 6.78
CA VAL A 205 1.71 -17.56 7.90
C VAL A 205 1.31 -16.14 7.50
N LYS A 206 1.67 -15.72 6.29
CA LYS A 206 1.34 -14.36 5.79
C LYS A 206 -0.17 -14.14 5.71
N TRP A 207 -0.90 -15.12 5.20
CA TRP A 207 -2.36 -15.05 5.09
C TRP A 207 -3.06 -15.12 6.46
N ARG A 208 -2.56 -15.95 7.36
CA ARG A 208 -3.06 -16.04 8.74
C ARG A 208 -2.89 -14.70 9.47
N ASN A 209 -1.75 -14.05 9.31
CA ASN A 209 -1.48 -12.75 9.90
C ASN A 209 -2.40 -11.66 9.30
N ALA A 210 -2.64 -11.69 7.99
CA ALA A 210 -3.57 -10.77 7.33
C ALA A 210 -5.02 -10.96 7.84
N ARG A 211 -5.46 -12.20 7.99
CA ARG A 211 -6.78 -12.53 8.52
C ARG A 211 -6.94 -12.05 9.97
N ARG A 212 -5.95 -12.33 10.84
CA ARG A 212 -5.95 -11.82 12.23
C ARG A 212 -6.06 -10.30 12.30
N PHE A 213 -5.36 -9.60 11.41
CA PHE A 213 -5.47 -8.16 11.32
C PHE A 213 -6.88 -7.73 10.93
N TYR A 214 -7.43 -8.31 9.87
CA TYR A 214 -8.81 -8.05 9.42
C TYR A 214 -9.80 -8.22 10.58
N ASP A 215 -9.78 -9.39 11.24
CA ASP A 215 -10.67 -9.70 12.38
C ASP A 215 -10.51 -8.66 13.50
N THR A 216 -9.28 -8.19 13.77
CA THR A 216 -8.99 -7.22 14.83
C THR A 216 -9.55 -5.84 14.54
N VAL A 217 -9.52 -5.38 13.26
CA VAL A 217 -9.90 -4.00 12.93
C VAL A 217 -11.37 -3.87 12.54
N VAL A 218 -11.98 -4.92 11.99
CA VAL A 218 -13.41 -4.94 11.64
C VAL A 218 -14.30 -5.19 12.86
N ALA A 219 -13.80 -5.88 13.88
CA ALA A 219 -14.51 -6.08 15.15
C ALA A 219 -14.57 -4.84 16.06
N ARG A 220 -13.94 -3.73 15.68
CA ARG A 220 -13.91 -2.44 16.43
C ARG A 220 -14.92 -1.45 15.87
#